data_56c3ba840020946f6aac8a0f49065e6d
#
_entry.id   56c3ba840020946f6aac8a0f49065e6d
#
_cell.length_a   1.000
_cell.length_b   1.000
_cell.length_c   1.000
_cell.angle_alpha   90.00
_cell.angle_beta   90.00
_cell.angle_gamma   90.00
#
_symmetry.space_group_name_H-M   'P 1'
#
loop_
_entity.id
_entity.type
_entity.pdbx_description
1 polymer ?
#
loop_
_entity_poly.entity_id
_entity_poly.type
_entity_poly.pdbx_seq_one_letter_code
_entity_poly.pdbx_strand_id
1 'polypeptide(L)'
;MNNDFSYYLRKFLSEYLPREKGFNSNTIDSYRYSFILLLNYLKDVGIKAEKVKIIDLTKDRIVDFLNYLENNRNNSISTRNSRLAAIHSFFKYLQYEYPDYIDEYTKILNIPFKKAKTKQMSYLTVEEMIKLIGVIDKSNKYGYRDYMIILLMYESAIRVSELINVRLIDFRFSKPYSIKIVGKGNKQRYVPLSEQFIEKVQEYVLSLNNKKLETDFLFTNHSNNKLTRAGVSHILNKYVIIAKKNNPSLFKENVTTHTL
;
A
#
# COMPACT_ATOMS: atom_id res chain seq x y z
N MET A 1 -28.34 -10.98 25.42
CA MET A 1 -27.27 -10.05 25.88
C MET A 1 -26.47 -9.64 24.66
N ASN A 2 -26.54 -8.36 24.29
CA ASN A 2 -25.78 -7.87 23.15
C ASN A 2 -24.29 -8.07 23.45
N ASN A 3 -23.57 -8.69 22.51
CA ASN A 3 -22.11 -8.75 22.54
C ASN A 3 -21.60 -7.31 22.38
N ASP A 4 -21.17 -6.71 23.47
CA ASP A 4 -20.73 -5.31 23.51
C ASP A 4 -19.52 -5.07 22.59
N PHE A 5 -18.55 -6.00 22.53
CA PHE A 5 -17.40 -5.89 21.66
C PHE A 5 -17.78 -5.80 20.17
N SER A 6 -18.66 -6.67 19.68
CA SER A 6 -19.03 -6.68 18.26
C SER A 6 -19.80 -5.40 17.86
N TYR A 7 -20.63 -4.89 18.76
CA TYR A 7 -21.36 -3.64 18.57
C TYR A 7 -20.39 -2.45 18.41
N TYR A 8 -19.51 -2.26 19.39
CA TYR A 8 -18.57 -1.14 19.38
C TYR A 8 -17.50 -1.27 18.27
N LEU A 9 -17.04 -2.49 17.97
CA LEU A 9 -16.12 -2.71 16.86
C LEU A 9 -16.73 -2.34 15.50
N ARG A 10 -18.00 -2.72 15.28
CA ARG A 10 -18.72 -2.31 14.07
C ARG A 10 -18.84 -0.80 13.99
N LYS A 11 -19.32 -0.14 15.05
CA LYS A 11 -19.48 1.31 15.11
C LYS A 11 -18.14 2.03 14.89
N PHE A 12 -17.06 1.53 15.50
CA PHE A 12 -15.71 2.04 15.28
C PHE A 12 -15.29 1.98 13.81
N LEU A 13 -15.42 0.81 13.16
CA LEU A 13 -14.95 0.60 11.79
C LEU A 13 -15.84 1.27 10.72
N SER A 14 -17.17 1.35 10.94
CA SER A 14 -18.11 1.82 9.92
C SER A 14 -18.54 3.28 10.09
N GLU A 15 -18.40 3.85 11.28
CA GLU A 15 -18.84 5.20 11.59
C GLU A 15 -17.69 6.09 12.07
N TYR A 16 -17.07 5.76 13.20
CA TYR A 16 -16.03 6.58 13.80
C TYR A 16 -14.81 6.80 12.89
N LEU A 17 -14.22 5.73 12.37
CA LEU A 17 -13.03 5.87 11.51
C LEU A 17 -13.30 6.64 10.21
N PRO A 18 -14.36 6.36 9.44
CA PRO A 18 -14.62 7.08 8.20
C PRO A 18 -15.16 8.48 8.41
N ARG A 19 -16.09 8.69 9.34
CA ARG A 19 -16.83 9.95 9.49
C ARG A 19 -16.12 10.94 10.41
N GLU A 20 -15.68 10.48 11.59
CA GLU A 20 -15.08 11.38 12.58
C GLU A 20 -13.57 11.54 12.41
N LYS A 21 -12.86 10.46 12.06
CA LYS A 21 -11.42 10.49 11.82
C LYS A 21 -11.03 10.74 10.36
N GLY A 22 -11.98 10.66 9.43
CA GLY A 22 -11.70 10.86 8.00
C GLY A 22 -10.71 9.85 7.41
N PHE A 23 -10.63 8.63 7.97
CA PHE A 23 -9.71 7.62 7.48
C PHE A 23 -10.17 7.07 6.14
N ASN A 24 -9.20 6.86 5.22
CA ASN A 24 -9.49 6.24 3.94
C ASN A 24 -9.71 4.71 4.09
N SER A 25 -10.35 4.11 3.06
CA SER A 25 -10.70 2.69 3.05
C SER A 25 -9.50 1.76 3.31
N ASN A 26 -8.32 2.04 2.75
CA ASN A 26 -7.13 1.21 2.95
C ASN A 26 -6.68 1.18 4.43
N THR A 27 -6.79 2.30 5.14
CA THR A 27 -6.48 2.37 6.58
C THR A 27 -7.51 1.61 7.39
N ILE A 28 -8.80 1.77 7.07
CA ILE A 28 -9.90 1.06 7.72
C ILE A 28 -9.76 -0.46 7.49
N ASP A 29 -9.42 -0.90 6.28
CA ASP A 29 -9.18 -2.31 5.96
C ASP A 29 -7.97 -2.88 6.72
N SER A 30 -6.91 -2.11 6.88
CA SER A 30 -5.76 -2.51 7.71
C SER A 30 -6.14 -2.68 9.18
N TYR A 31 -6.99 -1.80 9.70
CA TYR A 31 -7.52 -1.90 11.07
C TYR A 31 -8.45 -3.10 11.21
N ARG A 32 -9.41 -3.26 10.28
CA ARG A 32 -10.31 -4.44 10.22
C ARG A 32 -9.51 -5.74 10.23
N TYR A 33 -8.47 -5.83 9.41
CA TYR A 33 -7.61 -7.02 9.38
C TYR A 33 -6.90 -7.27 10.72
N SER A 34 -6.53 -6.21 11.47
CA SER A 34 -5.95 -6.35 12.80
C SER A 34 -6.91 -7.02 13.78
N PHE A 35 -8.20 -6.66 13.73
CA PHE A 35 -9.23 -7.26 14.58
C PHE A 35 -9.62 -8.68 14.13
N ILE A 36 -9.57 -8.99 12.83
CA ILE A 36 -9.73 -10.36 12.34
C ILE A 36 -8.63 -11.25 12.92
N LEU A 37 -7.37 -10.79 12.94
CA LEU A 37 -6.27 -11.54 13.54
C LEU A 37 -6.43 -11.70 15.05
N LEU A 38 -6.88 -10.68 15.76
CA LEU A 38 -7.17 -10.74 17.19
C LEU A 38 -8.27 -11.77 17.49
N LEU A 39 -9.38 -11.75 16.74
CA LEU A 39 -10.48 -12.71 16.89
C LEU A 39 -10.05 -14.15 16.60
N ASN A 40 -9.19 -14.37 15.59
CA ASN A 40 -8.63 -15.69 15.33
C ASN A 40 -7.77 -16.18 16.50
N TYR A 41 -6.90 -15.32 17.01
CA TYR A 41 -6.10 -15.64 18.20
C TYR A 41 -6.98 -15.98 19.43
N LEU A 42 -8.02 -15.17 19.69
CA LEU A 42 -8.96 -15.42 20.79
C LEU A 42 -9.67 -16.76 20.63
N LYS A 43 -10.02 -17.15 19.40
CA LYS A 43 -10.59 -18.46 19.10
C LYS A 43 -9.60 -19.58 19.44
N ASP A 44 -8.32 -19.41 19.09
CA ASP A 44 -7.27 -20.40 19.35
C ASP A 44 -7.04 -20.59 20.87
N VAL A 45 -7.28 -19.56 21.68
CA VAL A 45 -7.24 -19.65 23.16
C VAL A 45 -8.60 -19.93 23.80
N GLY A 46 -9.58 -20.41 23.02
CA GLY A 46 -10.84 -20.94 23.53
C GLY A 46 -12.00 -19.94 23.62
N ILE A 47 -11.84 -18.69 23.16
CA ILE A 47 -12.91 -17.69 23.19
C ILE A 47 -13.48 -17.52 21.77
N LYS A 48 -14.69 -18.03 21.56
CA LYS A 48 -15.39 -17.92 20.27
C LYS A 48 -15.71 -16.45 19.95
N ALA A 49 -15.51 -16.05 18.67
CA ALA A 49 -15.69 -14.68 18.21
C ALA A 49 -17.06 -14.08 18.60
N GLU A 50 -18.12 -14.88 18.55
CA GLU A 50 -19.49 -14.48 18.88
C GLU A 50 -19.71 -14.21 20.39
N LYS A 51 -18.77 -14.67 21.22
CA LYS A 51 -18.83 -14.56 22.68
C LYS A 51 -17.84 -13.56 23.27
N VAL A 52 -16.97 -12.98 22.45
CA VAL A 52 -15.97 -12.01 22.90
C VAL A 52 -16.67 -10.80 23.48
N LYS A 53 -16.30 -10.40 24.69
CA LYS A 53 -16.73 -9.18 25.38
C LYS A 53 -15.55 -8.22 25.52
N ILE A 54 -15.83 -6.93 25.75
CA ILE A 54 -14.78 -5.92 25.97
C ILE A 54 -13.92 -6.28 27.19
N ILE A 55 -14.51 -6.80 28.25
CA ILE A 55 -13.80 -7.23 29.49
C ILE A 55 -12.82 -8.38 29.21
N ASP A 56 -13.00 -9.17 28.16
CA ASP A 56 -12.07 -10.21 27.77
C ASP A 56 -10.77 -9.69 27.19
N LEU A 57 -10.75 -8.41 26.77
CA LEU A 57 -9.59 -7.78 26.12
C LEU A 57 -8.73 -7.06 27.16
N THR A 58 -8.10 -7.84 28.04
CA THR A 58 -7.17 -7.31 29.04
C THR A 58 -5.82 -6.94 28.44
N LYS A 59 -5.03 -6.10 29.16
CA LYS A 59 -3.65 -5.76 28.79
C LYS A 59 -2.83 -7.02 28.50
N ASP A 60 -2.87 -8.01 29.40
CA ASP A 60 -2.07 -9.21 29.27
C ASP A 60 -2.47 -10.02 28.01
N ARG A 61 -3.75 -10.15 27.75
CA ARG A 61 -4.23 -10.82 26.55
C ARG A 61 -3.84 -10.10 25.26
N ILE A 62 -3.80 -8.77 25.27
CA ILE A 62 -3.31 -8.00 24.11
C ILE A 62 -1.79 -8.19 23.97
N VAL A 63 -1.03 -8.23 25.06
CA VAL A 63 0.42 -8.52 25.00
C VAL A 63 0.67 -9.92 24.44
N ASP A 64 -0.07 -10.93 24.90
CA ASP A 64 0.03 -12.30 24.39
C ASP A 64 -0.31 -12.40 22.90
N PHE A 65 -1.35 -11.72 22.48
CA PHE A 65 -1.67 -11.61 21.03
C PHE A 65 -0.51 -10.99 20.24
N LEU A 66 0.11 -9.94 20.73
CA LEU A 66 1.24 -9.31 20.05
C LEU A 66 2.46 -10.23 19.98
N ASN A 67 2.71 -11.02 21.06
CA ASN A 67 3.76 -12.05 21.08
C ASN A 67 3.45 -13.19 20.12
N TYR A 68 2.19 -13.63 20.03
CA TYR A 68 1.73 -14.60 19.05
C TYR A 68 1.99 -14.15 17.62
N LEU A 69 1.75 -12.85 17.31
CA LEU A 69 2.03 -12.30 15.98
C LEU A 69 3.52 -12.38 15.64
N GLU A 70 4.40 -12.13 16.59
CA GLU A 70 5.85 -12.18 16.36
C GLU A 70 6.35 -13.64 16.26
N ASN A 71 6.00 -14.50 17.21
CA ASN A 71 6.61 -15.80 17.40
C ASN A 71 5.96 -16.89 16.51
N ASN A 72 4.63 -16.88 16.37
CA ASN A 72 3.90 -17.92 15.65
C ASN A 72 3.61 -17.53 14.19
N ARG A 73 3.48 -16.23 13.91
CA ARG A 73 3.19 -15.72 12.56
C ARG A 73 4.40 -15.04 11.89
N ASN A 74 5.56 -15.02 12.55
CA ASN A 74 6.80 -14.41 12.05
C ASN A 74 6.62 -12.97 11.58
N ASN A 75 5.75 -12.20 12.23
CA ASN A 75 5.51 -10.81 11.85
C ASN A 75 6.70 -9.93 12.27
N SER A 76 7.06 -8.99 11.39
CA SER A 76 8.07 -7.99 11.75
C SER A 76 7.57 -7.08 12.89
N ILE A 77 8.51 -6.47 13.63
CA ILE A 77 8.21 -5.47 14.66
C ILE A 77 7.35 -4.32 14.12
N SER A 78 7.60 -3.87 12.89
CA SER A 78 6.79 -2.83 12.23
C SER A 78 5.34 -3.29 12.03
N THR A 79 5.13 -4.52 11.59
CA THR A 79 3.79 -5.11 11.41
C THR A 79 3.08 -5.24 12.76
N ARG A 80 3.77 -5.80 13.78
CA ARG A 80 3.27 -5.89 15.17
C ARG A 80 2.83 -4.50 15.68
N ASN A 81 3.66 -3.49 15.50
CA ASN A 81 3.36 -2.13 15.92
C ASN A 81 2.14 -1.54 15.18
N SER A 82 1.99 -1.83 13.90
CA SER A 82 0.80 -1.40 13.15
C SER A 82 -0.49 -2.04 13.69
N ARG A 83 -0.43 -3.30 14.16
CA ARG A 83 -1.58 -3.95 14.82
C ARG A 83 -1.87 -3.32 16.17
N LEU A 84 -0.83 -3.02 16.96
CA LEU A 84 -0.99 -2.30 18.23
C LEU A 84 -1.60 -0.91 18.02
N ALA A 85 -1.22 -0.19 16.97
CA ALA A 85 -1.80 1.12 16.65
C ALA A 85 -3.32 1.04 16.38
N ALA A 86 -3.78 -0.01 15.67
CA ALA A 86 -5.21 -0.24 15.47
C ALA A 86 -5.94 -0.52 16.78
N ILE A 87 -5.34 -1.34 17.66
CA ILE A 87 -5.87 -1.66 18.99
C ILE A 87 -5.93 -0.39 19.84
N HIS A 88 -4.84 0.39 19.91
CA HIS A 88 -4.84 1.66 20.66
C HIS A 88 -5.91 2.64 20.14
N SER A 89 -6.11 2.72 18.83
CA SER A 89 -7.16 3.57 18.26
C SER A 89 -8.57 3.15 18.71
N PHE A 90 -8.82 1.84 18.78
CA PHE A 90 -10.09 1.30 19.26
C PHE A 90 -10.32 1.56 20.76
N PHE A 91 -9.30 1.33 21.60
CA PHE A 91 -9.44 1.59 23.04
C PHE A 91 -9.53 3.08 23.35
N LYS A 92 -8.89 3.97 22.57
CA LYS A 92 -9.14 5.41 22.65
C LYS A 92 -10.61 5.77 22.34
N TYR A 93 -11.19 5.13 21.32
CA TYR A 93 -12.60 5.29 21.02
C TYR A 93 -13.48 4.79 22.16
N LEU A 94 -13.19 3.63 22.75
CA LEU A 94 -13.94 3.07 23.89
C LEU A 94 -13.89 3.95 25.13
N GLN A 95 -12.82 4.69 25.39
CA GLN A 95 -12.74 5.61 26.53
C GLN A 95 -13.87 6.66 26.54
N TYR A 96 -14.40 7.03 25.36
CA TYR A 96 -15.50 7.97 25.23
C TYR A 96 -16.87 7.29 25.13
N GLU A 97 -16.95 6.19 24.39
CA GLU A 97 -18.23 5.54 24.07
C GLU A 97 -18.68 4.53 25.14
N TYR A 98 -17.73 3.95 25.88
CA TYR A 98 -17.99 2.93 26.89
C TYR A 98 -16.94 2.97 28.01
N PRO A 99 -17.01 3.95 28.93
CA PRO A 99 -15.96 4.21 29.92
C PRO A 99 -15.89 3.23 31.10
N ASP A 100 -16.78 2.26 31.20
CA ASP A 100 -16.90 1.34 32.33
C ASP A 100 -15.60 0.63 32.73
N TYR A 101 -14.67 0.45 31.77
CA TYR A 101 -13.38 -0.23 31.97
C TYR A 101 -12.18 0.69 31.70
N ILE A 102 -12.29 1.98 31.99
CA ILE A 102 -11.28 3.00 31.63
C ILE A 102 -9.90 2.69 32.19
N ASP A 103 -9.81 2.08 33.37
CA ASP A 103 -8.54 1.68 33.97
C ASP A 103 -7.83 0.61 33.14
N GLU A 104 -8.57 -0.39 32.63
CA GLU A 104 -8.01 -1.42 31.79
C GLU A 104 -7.64 -0.86 30.40
N TYR A 105 -8.44 0.04 29.85
CA TYR A 105 -8.09 0.72 28.59
C TYR A 105 -6.79 1.51 28.73
N THR A 106 -6.60 2.19 29.86
CA THR A 106 -5.37 2.93 30.15
C THR A 106 -4.15 2.02 30.21
N LYS A 107 -4.27 0.83 30.82
CA LYS A 107 -3.19 -0.17 30.82
C LYS A 107 -2.86 -0.65 29.39
N ILE A 108 -3.88 -0.89 28.57
CA ILE A 108 -3.69 -1.30 27.15
C ILE A 108 -3.04 -0.18 26.35
N LEU A 109 -3.47 1.07 26.51
CA LEU A 109 -2.90 2.23 25.83
C LEU A 109 -1.44 2.51 26.22
N ASN A 110 -1.02 2.06 27.40
CA ASN A 110 0.35 2.15 27.87
C ASN A 110 1.27 1.02 27.37
N ILE A 111 0.76 0.06 26.57
CA ILE A 111 1.62 -0.96 25.93
C ILE A 111 2.57 -0.25 24.94
N PRO A 112 3.90 -0.34 25.12
CA PRO A 112 4.83 0.40 24.30
C PRO A 112 4.98 -0.18 22.89
N PHE A 113 5.21 0.71 21.92
CA PHE A 113 5.70 0.31 20.62
C PHE A 113 7.13 -0.19 20.72
N LYS A 114 7.43 -1.35 20.10
CA LYS A 114 8.80 -1.86 20.04
C LYS A 114 9.61 -1.03 19.03
N LYS A 115 10.88 -0.78 19.34
CA LYS A 115 11.81 -0.09 18.44
C LYS A 115 12.08 -0.99 17.21
N ALA A 116 11.62 -0.57 16.04
CA ALA A 116 11.89 -1.26 14.79
C ALA A 116 13.21 -0.77 14.18
N LYS A 117 14.01 -1.68 13.63
CA LYS A 117 15.15 -1.29 12.80
C LYS A 117 14.64 -0.60 11.54
N THR A 118 15.09 0.59 11.27
CA THR A 118 14.83 1.27 9.99
C THR A 118 15.60 0.52 8.90
N LYS A 119 14.90 -0.07 7.94
CA LYS A 119 15.57 -0.59 6.75
C LYS A 119 16.11 0.60 5.95
N GLN A 120 17.37 0.54 5.56
CA GLN A 120 17.88 1.46 4.55
C GLN A 120 17.02 1.32 3.28
N MET A 121 16.63 2.46 2.73
CA MET A 121 15.94 2.45 1.43
C MET A 121 16.97 2.10 0.36
N SER A 122 16.74 1.01 -0.34
CA SER A 122 17.47 0.69 -1.55
C SER A 122 16.87 1.47 -2.73
N TYR A 123 17.71 1.86 -3.65
CA TYR A 123 17.32 2.48 -4.93
C TYR A 123 18.15 1.85 -6.04
N LEU A 124 17.59 1.85 -7.25
CA LEU A 124 18.33 1.39 -8.42
C LEU A 124 19.39 2.42 -8.83
N THR A 125 20.58 1.94 -9.10
CA THR A 125 21.61 2.75 -9.77
C THR A 125 21.21 3.02 -11.22
N VAL A 126 21.82 4.03 -11.84
CA VAL A 126 21.61 4.34 -13.26
C VAL A 126 21.96 3.12 -14.13
N GLU A 127 23.04 2.41 -13.81
CA GLU A 127 23.44 1.22 -14.54
C GLU A 127 22.39 0.10 -14.43
N GLU A 128 21.90 -0.18 -13.21
CA GLU A 128 20.84 -1.17 -13.00
C GLU A 128 19.56 -0.79 -13.75
N MET A 129 19.21 0.50 -13.77
CA MET A 129 18.04 0.99 -14.51
C MET A 129 18.23 0.78 -16.02
N ILE A 130 19.37 1.10 -16.59
CA ILE A 130 19.69 0.86 -18.01
C ILE A 130 19.56 -0.63 -18.34
N LYS A 131 20.12 -1.51 -17.51
CA LYS A 131 20.01 -2.98 -17.70
C LYS A 131 18.58 -3.47 -17.57
N LEU A 132 17.82 -2.93 -16.61
CA LEU A 132 16.41 -3.28 -16.42
C LEU A 132 15.53 -2.91 -17.63
N ILE A 133 15.66 -1.69 -18.15
CA ILE A 133 14.89 -1.27 -19.31
C ILE A 133 15.37 -1.93 -20.62
N GLY A 134 16.65 -2.28 -20.67
CA GLY A 134 17.27 -2.92 -21.85
C GLY A 134 16.77 -4.34 -22.13
N VAL A 135 16.23 -5.06 -21.13
CA VAL A 135 15.70 -6.41 -21.33
C VAL A 135 14.22 -6.41 -21.77
N ILE A 136 13.60 -5.23 -21.89
CA ILE A 136 12.19 -5.13 -22.25
C ILE A 136 12.05 -5.14 -23.78
N ASP A 137 11.36 -6.13 -24.30
CA ASP A 137 11.02 -6.18 -25.74
C ASP A 137 9.91 -5.17 -26.03
N LYS A 138 10.28 -4.09 -26.72
CA LYS A 138 9.38 -2.99 -27.10
C LYS A 138 8.67 -3.21 -28.44
N SER A 139 8.96 -4.29 -29.14
CA SER A 139 8.37 -4.58 -30.46
C SER A 139 6.88 -4.94 -30.36
N ASN A 140 6.43 -5.40 -29.19
CA ASN A 140 5.04 -5.74 -28.93
C ASN A 140 4.36 -4.73 -27.99
N LYS A 141 3.05 -4.59 -28.17
CA LYS A 141 2.18 -3.63 -27.44
C LYS A 141 2.36 -3.70 -25.90
N TYR A 142 2.46 -4.90 -25.34
CA TYR A 142 2.53 -5.07 -23.87
C TYR A 142 3.93 -4.81 -23.34
N GLY A 143 4.97 -5.18 -24.07
CA GLY A 143 6.32 -4.82 -23.71
C GLY A 143 6.55 -3.32 -23.77
N TYR A 144 6.03 -2.64 -24.80
CA TYR A 144 6.13 -1.18 -24.87
C TYR A 144 5.38 -0.50 -23.73
N ARG A 145 4.17 -0.98 -23.38
CA ARG A 145 3.45 -0.53 -22.17
C ARG A 145 4.27 -0.71 -20.90
N ASP A 146 4.83 -1.90 -20.71
CA ASP A 146 5.62 -2.24 -19.52
C ASP A 146 6.87 -1.36 -19.40
N TYR A 147 7.53 -1.09 -20.54
CA TYR A 147 8.63 -0.13 -20.63
C TYR A 147 8.21 1.27 -20.18
N MET A 148 7.08 1.79 -20.69
CA MET A 148 6.57 3.12 -20.33
C MET A 148 6.15 3.22 -18.86
N ILE A 149 5.60 2.15 -18.28
CA ILE A 149 5.27 2.07 -16.86
C ILE A 149 6.54 2.26 -16.01
N ILE A 150 7.59 1.47 -16.29
CA ILE A 150 8.85 1.51 -15.52
C ILE A 150 9.55 2.85 -15.72
N LEU A 151 9.57 3.36 -16.94
CA LEU A 151 10.21 4.64 -17.24
C LEU A 151 9.49 5.82 -16.58
N LEU A 152 8.14 5.84 -16.56
CA LEU A 152 7.38 6.89 -15.86
C LEU A 152 7.62 6.84 -14.35
N MET A 153 7.71 5.65 -13.75
CA MET A 153 8.00 5.52 -12.33
C MET A 153 9.38 6.09 -12.00
N TYR A 154 10.38 5.81 -12.81
CA TYR A 154 11.74 6.31 -12.63
C TYR A 154 11.81 7.83 -12.83
N GLU A 155 11.22 8.37 -13.90
CA GLU A 155 11.28 9.79 -14.27
C GLU A 155 10.54 10.69 -13.27
N SER A 156 9.42 10.22 -12.74
CA SER A 156 8.53 11.05 -11.90
C SER A 156 8.49 10.69 -10.43
N ALA A 157 9.19 9.63 -10.01
CA ALA A 157 9.09 9.05 -8.67
C ALA A 157 7.62 8.87 -8.19
N ILE A 158 6.73 8.52 -9.12
CA ILE A 158 5.31 8.32 -8.86
C ILE A 158 5.07 7.05 -8.06
N ARG A 159 4.21 7.10 -7.04
CA ARG A 159 3.84 5.89 -6.32
C ARG A 159 3.00 4.97 -7.19
N VAL A 160 3.14 3.64 -7.01
CA VAL A 160 2.37 2.66 -7.78
C VAL A 160 0.85 2.87 -7.70
N SER A 161 0.34 3.35 -6.56
CA SER A 161 -1.08 3.67 -6.39
C SER A 161 -1.53 4.91 -7.15
N GLU A 162 -0.63 5.82 -7.44
CA GLU A 162 -0.85 7.01 -8.26
C GLU A 162 -0.71 6.64 -9.75
N LEU A 163 0.32 5.88 -10.10
CA LEU A 163 0.59 5.41 -11.47
C LEU A 163 -0.61 4.72 -12.12
N ILE A 164 -1.27 3.81 -11.40
CA ILE A 164 -2.45 3.09 -11.93
C ILE A 164 -3.67 3.98 -12.20
N ASN A 165 -3.62 5.24 -11.75
CA ASN A 165 -4.67 6.23 -11.97
C ASN A 165 -4.30 7.27 -13.03
N VAL A 166 -3.08 7.25 -13.55
CA VAL A 166 -2.61 8.22 -14.57
C VAL A 166 -3.46 8.14 -15.82
N ARG A 167 -3.85 9.30 -16.31
CA ARG A 167 -4.61 9.51 -17.54
C ARG A 167 -3.84 10.41 -18.51
N LEU A 168 -4.20 10.41 -19.77
CA LEU A 168 -3.52 11.27 -20.75
C LEU A 168 -3.71 12.76 -20.44
N ILE A 169 -4.89 13.16 -19.99
CA ILE A 169 -5.21 14.53 -19.56
C ILE A 169 -4.34 15.03 -18.39
N ASP A 170 -3.66 14.13 -17.65
CA ASP A 170 -2.78 14.53 -16.55
C ASP A 170 -1.43 15.09 -17.04
N PHE A 171 -1.08 14.88 -18.31
CA PHE A 171 0.15 15.39 -18.90
C PHE A 171 -0.02 16.77 -19.48
N ARG A 172 0.96 17.64 -19.23
CA ARG A 172 1.13 18.91 -19.91
C ARG A 172 2.17 18.74 -21.01
N PHE A 173 1.71 18.74 -22.27
CA PHE A 173 2.54 18.57 -23.48
C PHE A 173 3.15 19.86 -24.02
N SER A 174 3.02 20.99 -23.30
CA SER A 174 3.67 22.28 -23.62
C SER A 174 4.66 22.65 -22.51
N LYS A 175 5.72 23.39 -22.85
CA LYS A 175 6.71 23.85 -21.87
C LYS A 175 6.08 24.78 -20.83
N PRO A 176 6.39 24.64 -19.53
CA PRO A 176 7.19 23.56 -18.94
C PRO A 176 6.40 22.24 -18.88
N TYR A 177 7.02 21.17 -19.40
CA TYR A 177 6.43 19.83 -19.42
C TYR A 177 6.24 19.29 -18.00
N SER A 178 5.12 18.67 -17.72
CA SER A 178 4.85 18.13 -16.39
C SER A 178 3.72 17.10 -16.39
N ILE A 179 3.64 16.32 -15.31
CA ILE A 179 2.50 15.46 -15.02
C ILE A 179 1.83 15.91 -13.71
N LYS A 180 0.50 15.99 -13.72
CA LYS A 180 -0.30 16.20 -12.52
C LYS A 180 -0.53 14.86 -11.83
N ILE A 181 -0.12 14.74 -10.58
CA ILE A 181 -0.28 13.54 -9.76
C ILE A 181 -1.20 13.85 -8.59
N VAL A 182 -2.23 13.01 -8.41
CA VAL A 182 -3.15 13.09 -7.28
C VAL A 182 -2.76 12.01 -6.25
N GLY A 183 -2.31 12.43 -5.09
CA GLY A 183 -1.82 11.57 -4.01
C GLY A 183 -2.84 11.37 -2.89
N LYS A 184 -2.33 10.89 -1.75
CA LYS A 184 -3.13 10.64 -0.54
C LYS A 184 -3.84 11.92 -0.07
N GLY A 185 -5.12 11.81 0.26
CA GLY A 185 -5.94 12.94 0.71
C GLY A 185 -6.30 13.91 -0.40
N ASN A 186 -6.32 13.45 -1.65
CA ASN A 186 -6.61 14.27 -2.85
C ASN A 186 -5.62 15.43 -3.07
N LYS A 187 -4.44 15.36 -2.44
CA LYS A 187 -3.39 16.36 -2.63
C LYS A 187 -2.80 16.23 -4.02
N GLN A 188 -2.79 17.33 -4.76
CA GLN A 188 -2.24 17.40 -6.11
C GLN A 188 -0.80 17.93 -6.07
N ARG A 189 0.05 17.37 -6.93
CA ARG A 189 1.38 17.91 -7.23
C ARG A 189 1.67 17.81 -8.71
N TYR A 190 2.47 18.73 -9.21
CA TYR A 190 2.98 18.70 -10.57
C TYR A 190 4.45 18.28 -10.51
N VAL A 191 4.81 17.27 -11.29
CA VAL A 191 6.18 16.78 -11.41
C VAL A 191 6.69 17.19 -12.80
N PRO A 192 7.80 17.94 -12.87
CA PRO A 192 8.40 18.27 -14.15
C PRO A 192 8.90 17.00 -14.85
N LEU A 193 8.80 16.97 -16.18
CA LEU A 193 9.23 15.85 -17.01
C LEU A 193 10.21 16.36 -18.07
N SER A 194 11.15 15.50 -18.46
CA SER A 194 12.07 15.83 -19.56
C SER A 194 11.33 15.85 -20.92
N GLU A 195 11.82 16.67 -21.85
CA GLU A 195 11.29 16.75 -23.22
C GLU A 195 11.36 15.37 -23.90
N GLN A 196 12.49 14.68 -23.74
CA GLN A 196 12.69 13.33 -24.27
C GLN A 196 11.67 12.29 -23.75
N PHE A 197 11.26 12.43 -22.48
CA PHE A 197 10.24 11.55 -21.93
C PHE A 197 8.85 11.87 -22.49
N ILE A 198 8.52 13.15 -22.67
CA ILE A 198 7.26 13.57 -23.27
C ILE A 198 7.12 13.07 -24.71
N GLU A 199 8.18 13.13 -25.51
CA GLU A 199 8.22 12.55 -26.86
C GLU A 199 7.86 11.06 -26.83
N LYS A 200 8.47 10.28 -25.91
CA LYS A 200 8.14 8.86 -25.73
C LYS A 200 6.69 8.62 -25.31
N VAL A 201 6.11 9.49 -24.46
CA VAL A 201 4.68 9.41 -24.12
C VAL A 201 3.83 9.62 -25.36
N GLN A 202 4.15 10.61 -26.21
CA GLN A 202 3.44 10.85 -27.45
C GLN A 202 3.53 9.68 -28.43
N GLU A 203 4.74 9.13 -28.63
CA GLU A 203 4.95 7.94 -29.45
C GLU A 203 4.13 6.73 -28.93
N TYR A 204 4.14 6.53 -27.60
CA TYR A 204 3.36 5.46 -26.99
C TYR A 204 1.86 5.63 -27.22
N VAL A 205 1.34 6.85 -27.04
CA VAL A 205 -0.08 7.15 -27.29
C VAL A 205 -0.45 6.93 -28.76
N LEU A 206 0.38 7.35 -29.71
CA LEU A 206 0.19 7.09 -31.13
C LEU A 206 0.15 5.58 -31.43
N SER A 207 1.00 4.79 -30.78
CA SER A 207 1.03 3.33 -30.93
C SER A 207 -0.25 2.64 -30.46
N LEU A 208 -1.10 3.30 -29.68
CA LEU A 208 -2.40 2.80 -29.23
C LEU A 208 -3.51 2.99 -30.27
N ASN A 209 -3.18 3.48 -31.48
CA ASN A 209 -4.09 3.65 -32.63
C ASN A 209 -5.31 4.53 -32.29
N ASN A 210 -5.14 5.62 -31.57
CA ASN A 210 -6.20 6.59 -31.20
C ASN A 210 -7.43 5.97 -30.51
N LYS A 211 -7.28 4.79 -29.89
CA LYS A 211 -8.38 4.08 -29.22
C LYS A 211 -8.64 4.55 -27.79
N LYS A 212 -7.85 5.53 -27.29
CA LYS A 212 -8.01 6.04 -25.94
C LYS A 212 -8.47 7.48 -25.94
N LEU A 213 -9.48 7.77 -25.12
CA LEU A 213 -9.85 9.14 -24.78
C LEU A 213 -8.83 9.72 -23.77
N GLU A 214 -8.73 11.04 -23.73
CA GLU A 214 -7.83 11.73 -22.78
C GLU A 214 -8.13 11.38 -21.31
N THR A 215 -9.38 11.04 -21.01
CA THR A 215 -9.86 10.67 -19.68
C THR A 215 -9.64 9.20 -19.33
N ASP A 216 -9.22 8.35 -20.27
CA ASP A 216 -8.97 6.94 -20.04
C ASP A 216 -7.67 6.73 -19.27
N PHE A 217 -7.58 5.63 -18.50
CA PHE A 217 -6.31 5.24 -17.87
C PHE A 217 -5.24 5.01 -18.92
N LEU A 218 -4.08 5.63 -18.75
CA LEU A 218 -2.97 5.53 -19.71
C LEU A 218 -2.53 4.06 -19.86
N PHE A 219 -2.43 3.34 -18.75
CA PHE A 219 -2.00 1.95 -18.72
C PHE A 219 -3.14 1.01 -18.32
N THR A 220 -3.37 0.00 -19.15
CA THR A 220 -4.42 -1.00 -18.91
C THR A 220 -3.84 -2.42 -18.99
N ASN A 221 -4.57 -3.39 -18.44
CA ASN A 221 -4.25 -4.81 -18.55
C ASN A 221 -4.66 -5.39 -19.92
N HIS A 222 -4.49 -6.70 -20.09
CA HIS A 222 -4.83 -7.40 -21.34
C HIS A 222 -6.32 -7.30 -21.72
N SER A 223 -7.20 -7.13 -20.73
CA SER A 223 -8.65 -6.96 -20.93
C SER A 223 -9.06 -5.48 -21.01
N ASN A 224 -8.12 -4.56 -21.25
CA ASN A 224 -8.32 -3.10 -21.28
C ASN A 224 -8.87 -2.51 -19.97
N ASN A 225 -8.84 -3.26 -18.87
CA ASN A 225 -9.21 -2.75 -17.55
C ASN A 225 -8.02 -2.04 -16.88
N LYS A 226 -8.32 -1.20 -15.91
CA LYS A 226 -7.34 -0.53 -15.05
C LYS A 226 -6.34 -1.53 -14.47
N LEU A 227 -5.05 -1.19 -14.46
CA LEU A 227 -4.02 -1.97 -13.76
C LEU A 227 -4.24 -1.97 -12.24
N THR A 228 -3.84 -3.06 -11.60
CA THR A 228 -3.76 -3.15 -10.14
C THR A 228 -2.33 -2.91 -9.66
N ARG A 229 -2.16 -2.54 -8.38
CA ARG A 229 -0.83 -2.43 -7.77
C ARG A 229 -0.05 -3.74 -7.86
N ALA A 230 -0.71 -4.87 -7.63
CA ALA A 230 -0.12 -6.20 -7.78
C ALA A 230 0.31 -6.47 -9.22
N GLY A 231 -0.49 -6.04 -10.22
CA GLY A 231 -0.14 -6.15 -11.63
C GLY A 231 1.12 -5.38 -12.00
N VAL A 232 1.28 -4.15 -11.52
CA VAL A 232 2.51 -3.36 -11.73
C VAL A 232 3.72 -4.00 -11.05
N SER A 233 3.55 -4.49 -9.81
CA SER A 233 4.63 -5.21 -9.11
C SER A 233 5.04 -6.49 -9.85
N HIS A 234 4.07 -7.22 -10.43
CA HIS A 234 4.35 -8.41 -11.24
C HIS A 234 5.13 -8.05 -12.51
N ILE A 235 4.75 -6.96 -13.20
CA ILE A 235 5.46 -6.45 -14.38
C ILE A 235 6.92 -6.15 -14.02
N LEU A 236 7.15 -5.37 -12.96
CA LEU A 236 8.50 -5.04 -12.53
C LEU A 236 9.31 -6.29 -12.19
N ASN A 237 8.77 -7.19 -11.37
CA ASN A 237 9.44 -8.42 -10.95
C ASN A 237 9.83 -9.31 -12.15
N LYS A 238 8.97 -9.42 -13.16
CA LYS A 238 9.26 -10.15 -14.39
C LYS A 238 10.57 -9.68 -15.02
N TYR A 239 10.74 -8.37 -15.22
CA TYR A 239 11.93 -7.82 -15.89
C TYR A 239 13.14 -7.80 -14.97
N VAL A 240 12.96 -7.61 -13.66
CA VAL A 240 14.04 -7.74 -12.67
C VAL A 240 14.64 -9.15 -12.69
N ILE A 241 13.81 -10.19 -12.76
CA ILE A 241 14.29 -11.58 -12.85
C ILE A 241 15.13 -11.79 -14.12
N ILE A 242 14.67 -11.28 -15.27
CA ILE A 242 15.41 -11.37 -16.54
C ILE A 242 16.73 -10.60 -16.47
N ALA A 243 16.69 -9.36 -15.96
CA ALA A 243 17.87 -8.51 -15.82
C ALA A 243 18.92 -9.12 -14.88
N LYS A 244 18.48 -9.69 -13.74
CA LYS A 244 19.35 -10.43 -12.81
C LYS A 244 19.99 -11.65 -13.45
N LYS A 245 19.25 -12.42 -14.23
CA LYS A 245 19.79 -13.59 -14.94
C LYS A 245 20.92 -13.20 -15.90
N ASN A 246 20.76 -12.06 -16.60
CA ASN A 246 21.73 -11.55 -17.56
C ASN A 246 22.90 -10.84 -16.88
N ASN A 247 22.72 -10.30 -15.68
CA ASN A 247 23.72 -9.52 -14.93
C ASN A 247 23.68 -9.89 -13.43
N PRO A 248 24.22 -11.08 -13.05
CA PRO A 248 24.09 -11.57 -11.65
C PRO A 248 24.80 -10.70 -10.60
N SER A 249 25.82 -9.93 -10.99
CA SER A 249 26.55 -9.03 -10.09
C SER A 249 25.81 -7.75 -9.73
N LEU A 250 24.83 -7.36 -10.56
CA LEU A 250 23.93 -6.25 -10.31
C LEU A 250 22.70 -6.71 -9.54
N PHE A 251 21.85 -5.77 -9.12
CA PHE A 251 20.60 -6.06 -8.41
C PHE A 251 20.79 -6.89 -7.14
N LYS A 252 21.79 -6.55 -6.32
CA LYS A 252 22.08 -7.25 -5.04
C LYS A 252 20.91 -7.19 -4.07
N GLU A 253 20.13 -6.11 -4.12
CA GLU A 253 18.98 -5.90 -3.26
C GLU A 253 17.66 -6.26 -3.95
N ASN A 254 16.59 -6.37 -3.15
CA ASN A 254 15.25 -6.61 -3.69
C ASN A 254 14.71 -5.33 -4.34
N VAL A 255 14.53 -5.39 -5.65
CA VAL A 255 13.92 -4.31 -6.43
C VAL A 255 12.40 -4.37 -6.27
N THR A 256 11.83 -3.27 -5.84
CA THR A 256 10.37 -3.10 -5.65
C THR A 256 9.91 -1.82 -6.34
N THR A 257 8.61 -1.60 -6.40
CA THR A 257 8.03 -0.35 -6.92
C THR A 257 8.35 0.90 -6.07
N HIS A 258 9.06 0.74 -4.96
CA HIS A 258 9.55 1.85 -4.12
C HIS A 258 11.05 2.11 -4.28
N THR A 259 11.74 1.29 -5.07
CA THR A 259 13.18 1.42 -5.34
C THR A 259 13.48 2.06 -6.71
N LEU A 260 12.43 2.27 -7.52
CA LEU A 260 12.46 2.99 -8.79
C LEU A 260 12.44 4.50 -8.60
#